data_e6880266a3499834d7451ab775c8a8b1
#
_entry.id   e6880266a3499834d7451ab775c8a8b1
#
_cell.length_a   1.000
_cell.length_b   1.000
_cell.length_c   1.000
_cell.angle_alpha   90.00
_cell.angle_beta   90.00
_cell.angle_gamma   90.00
#
_symmetry.space_group_name_H-M   'P 1'
#
loop_
_entity.id
_entity.type
_entity.pdbx_description
1 polymer ?
#
loop_
_entity_poly.entity_id
_entity_poly.type
_entity_poly.pdbx_seq_one_letter_code
_entity_poly.pdbx_strand_id
1 'polypeptide(L)'
;MLLDIEQEDNTITLSYYTKEGKTGYKVYDEGQFRNWVVCGENDRMKSDEITNWDGTPVKSIKAKRLNKFSVYNFLEELPKEEKADIFSDSLPDTYFCDIEVEVTEGFPHPEKAENPILTVSIVTPNKQVIVLGLEELTAVQQRRIQDNTNKYFKEYNHKWTFKYMQFKSEYDLVYTFLDKFVKKFPMMTGWNFIRFDWTYILNRCKRLQIDPSISSPVGKLDGRDNFPLHVGVIDYMDLYQNWDRTISVKESAALEYVSQTLLKIGKIKYNGNIQDLYTDDFEKYAYYNAVDSILVYLVDEKLKTMQTLLTLANICKIPIYKAASPVTITESLLARKFLKMGKVLGKDFNDNREGKDTQYVGAYVKAPVIGMHKAVAAFDFASLYPSIMRQYNISPDSFVRKVTSDKAKQEENSDNLVAVNGSVYARKDSILKTTLAELYSQRKEYKAKSFQYRMLADAVKTRLKTI
;
A
#
# COMPACT_ATOMS: atom_id res chain seq x y z
N MET A 1 10.02 -8.03 7.53
CA MET A 1 8.95 -7.81 6.50
C MET A 1 9.58 -7.51 5.17
N LEU A 2 9.10 -8.12 4.07
CA LEU A 2 9.58 -7.85 2.71
C LEU A 2 9.29 -6.39 2.31
N LEU A 3 10.32 -5.66 1.88
CA LEU A 3 10.19 -4.27 1.41
C LEU A 3 10.09 -4.22 -0.11
N ASP A 4 11.03 -4.89 -0.81
CA ASP A 4 11.10 -4.84 -2.26
C ASP A 4 11.68 -6.12 -2.87
N ILE A 5 11.41 -6.30 -4.17
CA ILE A 5 11.93 -7.38 -5.01
C ILE A 5 12.46 -6.75 -6.30
N GLU A 6 13.76 -6.68 -6.42
CA GLU A 6 14.43 -6.27 -7.65
C GLU A 6 14.81 -7.52 -8.46
N GLN A 7 14.48 -7.52 -9.74
CA GLN A 7 14.93 -8.55 -10.68
C GLN A 7 15.79 -7.92 -11.77
N GLU A 8 17.05 -8.26 -11.78
CA GLU A 8 17.94 -8.06 -12.91
C GLU A 8 18.16 -9.36 -13.69
N ASP A 9 18.79 -9.28 -14.86
CA ASP A 9 19.17 -10.49 -15.56
C ASP A 9 20.11 -11.31 -14.67
N ASN A 10 19.70 -12.55 -14.42
CA ASN A 10 20.42 -13.55 -13.63
C ASN A 10 20.40 -13.36 -12.10
N THR A 11 19.82 -12.28 -11.55
CA THR A 11 19.76 -12.08 -10.10
C THR A 11 18.39 -11.62 -9.61
N ILE A 12 18.06 -12.01 -8.38
CA ILE A 12 16.96 -11.43 -7.59
C ILE A 12 17.52 -10.90 -6.29
N THR A 13 17.30 -9.64 -6.04
CA THR A 13 17.61 -9.00 -4.75
C THR A 13 16.33 -8.79 -3.96
N LEU A 14 16.26 -9.36 -2.78
CA LEU A 14 15.19 -9.10 -1.81
C LEU A 14 15.69 -8.12 -0.76
N SER A 15 14.99 -7.04 -0.53
CA SER A 15 15.17 -6.21 0.67
C SER A 15 14.05 -6.47 1.67
N TYR A 16 14.38 -6.45 2.95
CA TYR A 16 13.43 -6.72 4.02
C TYR A 16 13.78 -5.96 5.29
N TYR A 17 12.78 -5.66 6.08
CA TYR A 17 12.93 -5.02 7.38
C TYR A 17 13.09 -6.07 8.46
N THR A 18 14.20 -6.00 9.19
CA THR A 18 14.57 -7.00 10.22
C THR A 18 13.88 -6.71 11.55
N LYS A 19 13.96 -7.65 12.47
CA LYS A 19 13.46 -7.48 13.85
C LYS A 19 14.24 -6.44 14.64
N GLU A 20 15.49 -6.20 14.25
CA GLU A 20 16.37 -5.19 14.86
C GLU A 20 16.14 -3.78 14.33
N GLY A 21 15.13 -3.58 13.46
CA GLY A 21 14.81 -2.27 12.91
C GLY A 21 15.77 -1.79 11.81
N LYS A 22 16.32 -2.73 11.01
CA LYS A 22 17.26 -2.42 9.93
C LYS A 22 16.78 -3.01 8.61
N THR A 23 17.22 -2.44 7.51
CA THR A 23 17.04 -3.03 6.19
C THR A 23 18.12 -4.08 5.94
N GLY A 24 17.69 -5.31 5.67
CA GLY A 24 18.53 -6.42 5.23
C GLY A 24 18.37 -6.70 3.75
N TYR A 25 19.37 -7.34 3.14
CA TYR A 25 19.38 -7.71 1.73
C TYR A 25 19.77 -9.16 1.56
N LYS A 26 19.12 -9.85 0.60
CA LYS A 26 19.52 -11.19 0.13
C LYS A 26 19.52 -11.21 -1.38
N VAL A 27 20.60 -11.75 -1.96
CA VAL A 27 20.78 -11.86 -3.42
C VAL A 27 20.77 -13.35 -3.79
N TYR A 28 20.05 -13.68 -4.83
CA TYR A 28 19.92 -15.03 -5.38
C TYR A 28 20.30 -15.04 -6.85
N ASP A 29 21.02 -16.09 -7.29
CA ASP A 29 21.49 -16.23 -8.65
C ASP A 29 20.55 -17.04 -9.53
N GLU A 30 20.66 -16.90 -10.86
CA GLU A 30 19.83 -17.56 -11.87
C GLU A 30 19.75 -19.09 -11.75
N GLY A 31 20.75 -19.73 -11.17
CA GLY A 31 20.78 -21.18 -10.97
C GLY A 31 19.58 -21.72 -10.18
N GLN A 32 18.95 -20.85 -9.40
CA GLN A 32 17.79 -21.16 -8.55
C GLN A 32 16.46 -20.79 -9.22
N PHE A 33 16.47 -20.09 -10.36
CA PHE A 33 15.26 -19.56 -10.96
C PHE A 33 14.59 -20.60 -11.85
N ARG A 34 13.31 -20.85 -11.57
CA ARG A 34 12.44 -21.77 -12.31
C ARG A 34 11.14 -21.08 -12.67
N ASN A 35 10.81 -21.11 -13.97
CA ASN A 35 9.48 -20.74 -14.42
C ASN A 35 8.66 -21.99 -14.68
N TRP A 36 7.41 -21.98 -14.24
CA TRP A 36 6.44 -22.99 -14.60
C TRP A 36 5.72 -22.57 -15.87
N VAL A 37 5.71 -23.47 -16.85
CA VAL A 37 5.06 -23.27 -18.16
C VAL A 37 4.17 -24.45 -18.47
N VAL A 38 3.07 -24.20 -19.15
CA VAL A 38 2.15 -25.23 -19.60
C VAL A 38 2.86 -26.11 -20.65
N CYS A 39 2.69 -27.42 -20.57
CA CYS A 39 3.25 -28.37 -21.53
C CYS A 39 2.51 -28.29 -22.84
N GLY A 40 3.26 -28.25 -23.97
CA GLY A 40 2.71 -28.49 -25.31
C GLY A 40 2.42 -29.96 -25.53
N GLU A 41 1.68 -30.26 -26.63
CA GLU A 41 1.27 -31.63 -26.97
C GLU A 41 2.45 -32.61 -27.13
N ASN A 42 3.62 -32.14 -27.55
CA ASN A 42 4.83 -32.91 -27.78
C ASN A 42 5.84 -32.90 -26.65
N ASP A 43 5.50 -32.35 -25.48
CA ASP A 43 6.42 -32.23 -24.36
C ASP A 43 6.62 -33.58 -23.64
N ARG A 44 7.89 -34.07 -23.65
CA ARG A 44 8.27 -35.33 -23.00
C ARG A 44 8.49 -35.23 -21.49
N MET A 45 8.68 -34.01 -20.96
CA MET A 45 8.91 -33.76 -19.54
C MET A 45 7.62 -33.23 -18.88
N LYS A 46 6.74 -34.12 -18.52
CA LYS A 46 5.55 -33.79 -17.70
C LYS A 46 5.91 -33.99 -16.25
N SER A 47 5.55 -33.03 -15.40
CA SER A 47 5.54 -33.23 -13.97
C SER A 47 4.23 -33.95 -13.62
N ASP A 48 4.30 -35.17 -13.14
CA ASP A 48 3.12 -35.90 -12.68
C ASP A 48 2.63 -35.43 -11.31
N GLU A 49 3.47 -34.69 -10.57
CA GLU A 49 3.19 -34.22 -9.22
C GLU A 49 2.63 -32.79 -9.15
N ILE A 50 3.01 -31.91 -10.10
CA ILE A 50 2.59 -30.51 -10.13
C ILE A 50 1.85 -30.23 -11.42
N THR A 51 0.63 -29.67 -11.30
CA THR A 51 -0.19 -29.26 -12.45
C THR A 51 -0.46 -27.76 -12.42
N ASN A 52 -0.92 -27.21 -13.54
CA ASN A 52 -1.53 -25.88 -13.55
C ASN A 52 -2.84 -25.90 -12.73
N TRP A 53 -3.35 -24.75 -12.39
CA TRP A 53 -4.59 -24.59 -11.60
C TRP A 53 -5.79 -25.39 -12.17
N ASP A 54 -5.89 -25.52 -13.47
CA ASP A 54 -6.95 -26.23 -14.20
C ASP A 54 -6.67 -27.73 -14.42
N GLY A 55 -5.56 -28.23 -13.90
CA GLY A 55 -5.12 -29.62 -14.07
C GLY A 55 -4.27 -29.86 -15.32
N THR A 56 -4.01 -28.84 -16.14
CA THR A 56 -3.14 -28.97 -17.30
C THR A 56 -1.70 -29.30 -16.87
N PRO A 57 -1.01 -30.24 -17.52
CA PRO A 57 0.38 -30.57 -17.23
C PRO A 57 1.30 -29.35 -17.36
N VAL A 58 2.22 -29.18 -16.45
CA VAL A 58 3.25 -28.14 -16.48
C VAL A 58 4.64 -28.73 -16.40
N LYS A 59 5.63 -27.98 -16.85
CA LYS A 59 7.05 -28.27 -16.69
C LYS A 59 7.77 -27.09 -16.08
N SER A 60 8.79 -27.38 -15.29
CA SER A 60 9.71 -26.40 -14.74
C SER A 60 10.87 -26.16 -15.70
N ILE A 61 11.08 -24.93 -16.11
CA ILE A 61 12.21 -24.54 -16.97
C ILE A 61 13.15 -23.61 -16.25
N LYS A 62 14.46 -23.76 -16.49
CA LYS A 62 15.45 -22.78 -16.01
C LYS A 62 15.15 -21.41 -16.63
N ALA A 63 15.30 -20.35 -15.85
CA ALA A 63 15.02 -19.00 -16.30
C ALA A 63 16.12 -18.05 -15.81
N LYS A 64 16.43 -17.06 -16.61
CA LYS A 64 17.27 -15.91 -16.20
C LYS A 64 16.47 -14.91 -15.37
N ARG A 65 15.15 -14.89 -15.55
CA ARG A 65 14.21 -14.03 -14.85
C ARG A 65 12.92 -14.78 -14.55
N LEU A 66 12.39 -14.60 -13.36
CA LEU A 66 11.10 -15.19 -12.97
C LEU A 66 9.93 -14.39 -13.57
N ASN A 67 8.92 -15.09 -14.06
CA ASN A 67 7.65 -14.47 -14.39
C ASN A 67 6.89 -14.11 -13.09
N LYS A 68 5.82 -13.32 -13.22
CA LYS A 68 5.03 -12.80 -12.09
C LYS A 68 4.62 -13.87 -11.08
N PHE A 69 4.13 -15.02 -11.56
CA PHE A 69 3.63 -16.08 -10.69
C PHE A 69 4.76 -16.94 -10.11
N SER A 70 5.82 -17.15 -10.90
CA SER A 70 7.00 -17.87 -10.43
C SER A 70 7.74 -17.14 -9.30
N VAL A 71 7.64 -15.79 -9.23
CA VAL A 71 8.13 -15.03 -8.06
C VAL A 71 7.44 -15.47 -6.79
N TYR A 72 6.11 -15.66 -6.79
CA TYR A 72 5.39 -16.11 -5.59
C TYR A 72 5.79 -17.53 -5.16
N ASN A 73 6.00 -18.42 -6.14
CA ASN A 73 6.48 -19.77 -5.87
C ASN A 73 7.90 -19.75 -5.29
N PHE A 74 8.79 -18.99 -5.91
CA PHE A 74 10.16 -18.80 -5.43
C PHE A 74 10.19 -18.33 -3.96
N LEU A 75 9.40 -17.31 -3.62
CA LEU A 75 9.31 -16.81 -2.23
C LEU A 75 8.76 -17.86 -1.26
N GLU A 76 7.85 -18.73 -1.70
CA GLU A 76 7.30 -19.79 -0.85
C GLU A 76 8.26 -20.97 -0.69
N GLU A 77 9.12 -21.22 -1.66
CA GLU A 77 10.11 -22.29 -1.67
C GLU A 77 11.41 -21.94 -0.90
N LEU A 78 11.61 -20.68 -0.52
CA LEU A 78 12.76 -20.25 0.27
C LEU A 78 12.90 -21.10 1.56
N PRO A 79 14.13 -21.34 2.05
CA PRO A 79 14.38 -22.02 3.31
C PRO A 79 13.61 -21.39 4.47
N LYS A 80 13.17 -22.22 5.42
CA LYS A 80 12.35 -21.78 6.55
C LYS A 80 13.01 -20.65 7.37
N GLU A 81 14.31 -20.74 7.57
CA GLU A 81 15.10 -19.73 8.29
C GLU A 81 15.10 -18.40 7.56
N GLU A 82 15.33 -18.42 6.24
CA GLU A 82 15.29 -17.22 5.41
C GLU A 82 13.91 -16.57 5.37
N LYS A 83 12.85 -17.39 5.29
CA LYS A 83 11.47 -16.89 5.37
C LYS A 83 11.18 -16.23 6.72
N ALA A 84 11.74 -16.72 7.81
CA ALA A 84 11.56 -16.14 9.14
C ALA A 84 12.18 -14.74 9.26
N ASP A 85 13.27 -14.48 8.56
CA ASP A 85 13.89 -13.16 8.48
C ASP A 85 13.12 -12.23 7.54
N ILE A 86 12.92 -12.66 6.28
CA ILE A 86 12.33 -11.85 5.20
C ILE A 86 10.88 -11.49 5.50
N PHE A 87 10.12 -12.40 6.10
CA PHE A 87 8.69 -12.21 6.41
C PHE A 87 8.43 -12.07 7.92
N SER A 88 9.36 -11.44 8.64
CA SER A 88 9.15 -11.10 10.05
C SER A 88 7.93 -10.20 10.23
N ASP A 89 7.32 -10.24 11.43
CA ASP A 89 6.17 -9.38 11.77
C ASP A 89 6.56 -7.94 12.12
N SER A 90 7.85 -7.57 11.98
CA SER A 90 8.34 -6.22 12.22
C SER A 90 7.88 -5.30 11.09
N LEU A 91 7.11 -4.28 11.43
CA LEU A 91 6.67 -3.27 10.49
C LEU A 91 7.79 -2.23 10.27
N PRO A 92 8.05 -1.81 9.01
CA PRO A 92 9.06 -0.81 8.73
C PRO A 92 8.67 0.56 9.26
N ASP A 93 9.68 1.29 9.71
CA ASP A 93 9.55 2.68 10.09
C ASP A 93 9.11 3.52 8.90
N THR A 94 8.08 4.34 9.10
CA THR A 94 7.53 5.23 8.07
C THR A 94 7.91 6.67 8.39
N TYR A 95 8.45 7.38 7.40
CA TYR A 95 8.83 8.78 7.46
C TYR A 95 7.83 9.60 6.65
N PHE A 96 7.28 10.66 7.26
CA PHE A 96 6.30 11.53 6.62
C PHE A 96 7.01 12.80 6.15
N CYS A 97 6.98 13.04 4.86
CA CYS A 97 7.74 14.10 4.21
C CYS A 97 6.81 15.07 3.50
N ASP A 98 7.26 16.32 3.40
CA ASP A 98 6.59 17.39 2.69
C ASP A 98 7.62 18.43 2.25
N ILE A 99 7.44 19.07 1.09
CA ILE A 99 8.31 20.14 0.60
C ILE A 99 7.54 21.43 0.45
N GLU A 100 8.24 22.55 0.68
CA GLU A 100 7.77 23.86 0.31
C GLU A 100 8.72 24.48 -0.71
N VAL A 101 8.14 25.09 -1.74
CA VAL A 101 8.88 25.64 -2.87
C VAL A 101 8.61 27.15 -2.99
N GLU A 102 9.53 27.88 -3.61
CA GLU A 102 9.31 29.28 -3.92
C GLU A 102 8.10 29.45 -4.83
N VAL A 103 7.27 30.46 -4.54
CA VAL A 103 6.08 30.80 -5.34
C VAL A 103 6.22 32.20 -5.90
N THR A 104 6.59 32.31 -7.18
CA THR A 104 6.75 33.60 -7.89
C THR A 104 5.46 34.00 -8.60
N GLU A 105 4.87 33.11 -9.39
CA GLU A 105 3.61 33.33 -10.11
C GLU A 105 2.78 32.04 -10.16
N GLY A 106 1.53 32.11 -9.68
CA GLY A 106 0.58 30.99 -9.75
C GLY A 106 1.00 29.78 -8.88
N PHE A 107 0.42 28.62 -9.18
CA PHE A 107 0.75 27.38 -8.48
C PHE A 107 1.97 26.70 -9.11
N PRO A 108 3.00 26.32 -8.34
CA PRO A 108 4.19 25.67 -8.87
C PRO A 108 3.88 24.35 -9.58
N HIS A 109 4.37 24.19 -10.81
CA HIS A 109 4.15 23.00 -11.61
C HIS A 109 5.25 21.96 -11.34
N PRO A 110 4.94 20.79 -10.77
CA PRO A 110 5.96 19.79 -10.41
C PRO A 110 6.73 19.25 -11.63
N GLU A 111 6.09 19.16 -12.80
CA GLU A 111 6.76 18.71 -14.02
C GLU A 111 7.84 19.71 -14.53
N LYS A 112 7.64 20.98 -14.27
CA LYS A 112 8.57 22.03 -14.67
C LYS A 112 9.64 22.27 -13.58
N ALA A 113 9.25 22.28 -12.32
CA ALA A 113 10.07 22.55 -11.15
C ALA A 113 11.00 23.76 -11.36
N GLU A 114 10.42 24.90 -11.75
CA GLU A 114 11.18 26.12 -12.11
C GLU A 114 11.78 26.77 -10.87
N ASN A 115 11.04 26.79 -9.78
CA ASN A 115 11.39 27.48 -8.56
C ASN A 115 12.17 26.58 -7.59
N PRO A 116 13.05 27.12 -6.75
CA PRO A 116 13.82 26.33 -5.78
C PRO A 116 12.92 25.71 -4.69
N ILE A 117 13.38 24.58 -4.17
CA ILE A 117 12.87 24.00 -2.93
C ILE A 117 13.47 24.79 -1.77
N LEU A 118 12.60 25.38 -0.95
CA LEU A 118 12.98 26.25 0.16
C LEU A 118 13.14 25.49 1.47
N THR A 119 12.21 24.54 1.72
CA THR A 119 12.28 23.67 2.90
C THR A 119 11.80 22.25 2.57
N VAL A 120 12.33 21.30 3.34
CA VAL A 120 11.85 19.92 3.37
C VAL A 120 11.59 19.55 4.82
N SER A 121 10.39 19.12 5.16
CA SER A 121 10.06 18.62 6.49
C SER A 121 9.99 17.09 6.51
N ILE A 122 10.42 16.49 7.61
CA ILE A 122 10.46 15.05 7.84
C ILE A 122 9.95 14.78 9.25
N VAL A 123 8.89 14.00 9.37
CA VAL A 123 8.43 13.46 10.66
C VAL A 123 8.88 12.02 10.79
N THR A 124 9.64 11.76 11.84
CA THR A 124 10.19 10.43 12.13
C THR A 124 9.24 9.60 12.99
N PRO A 125 9.39 8.27 13.02
CA PRO A 125 8.59 7.40 13.91
C PRO A 125 8.68 7.78 15.39
N ASN A 126 9.83 8.36 15.80
CA ASN A 126 10.07 8.81 17.18
C ASN A 126 9.50 10.20 17.47
N LYS A 127 8.65 10.75 16.58
CA LYS A 127 8.05 12.08 16.74
C LYS A 127 9.06 13.22 16.80
N GLN A 128 10.19 13.03 16.15
CA GLN A 128 11.10 14.11 15.82
C GLN A 128 10.70 14.71 14.48
N VAL A 129 10.56 16.02 14.47
CA VAL A 129 10.37 16.80 13.24
C VAL A 129 11.70 17.39 12.85
N ILE A 130 12.16 17.09 11.66
CA ILE A 130 13.39 17.63 11.09
C ILE A 130 12.99 18.50 9.92
N VAL A 131 13.41 19.76 9.93
CA VAL A 131 13.22 20.66 8.79
C VAL A 131 14.58 21.03 8.23
N LEU A 132 14.77 20.79 6.93
CA LEU A 132 15.90 21.25 6.16
C LEU A 132 15.49 22.55 5.48
N GLY A 133 16.30 23.58 5.48
CA GLY A 133 15.94 24.87 4.87
C GLY A 133 17.14 25.72 4.53
N LEU A 134 16.90 26.79 3.78
CA LEU A 134 17.94 27.67 3.25
C LEU A 134 18.24 28.84 4.19
N GLU A 135 17.24 29.36 4.89
CA GLU A 135 17.38 30.51 5.78
C GLU A 135 17.85 30.10 7.18
N GLU A 136 18.33 31.05 7.95
CA GLU A 136 18.83 30.82 9.31
C GLU A 136 17.68 30.74 10.31
N LEU A 137 17.73 29.75 11.21
CA LEU A 137 16.90 29.68 12.40
C LEU A 137 17.79 29.58 13.66
N THR A 138 17.72 30.57 14.52
CA THR A 138 18.42 30.57 15.78
C THR A 138 17.93 29.48 16.73
N ALA A 139 18.75 29.08 17.69
CA ALA A 139 18.34 28.08 18.70
C ALA A 139 17.10 28.51 19.52
N VAL A 140 16.87 29.80 19.67
CA VAL A 140 15.69 30.35 20.36
C VAL A 140 14.44 30.14 19.51
N GLN A 141 14.51 30.42 18.21
CA GLN A 141 13.42 30.20 17.27
C GLN A 141 13.06 28.73 17.15
N GLN A 142 14.06 27.85 17.06
CA GLN A 142 13.83 26.39 17.03
C GLN A 142 13.09 25.91 18.31
N ARG A 143 13.45 26.41 19.48
CA ARG A 143 12.71 26.11 20.73
C ARG A 143 11.28 26.61 20.68
N ARG A 144 11.04 27.84 20.17
CA ARG A 144 9.69 28.37 20.01
C ARG A 144 8.84 27.51 19.08
N ILE A 145 9.40 27.07 17.95
CA ILE A 145 8.70 26.15 17.04
C ILE A 145 8.35 24.87 17.77
N GLN A 146 9.29 24.27 18.52
CA GLN A 146 9.02 23.05 19.28
C GLN A 146 7.92 23.25 20.31
N ASP A 147 7.97 24.34 21.08
CA ASP A 147 6.98 24.65 22.11
C ASP A 147 5.61 24.93 21.49
N ASN A 148 5.57 25.68 20.39
CA ASN A 148 4.34 25.92 19.64
C ASN A 148 3.75 24.63 19.07
N THR A 149 4.59 23.72 18.54
CA THR A 149 4.16 22.41 18.07
C THR A 149 3.53 21.59 19.19
N ASN A 150 4.19 21.49 20.33
CA ASN A 150 3.68 20.76 21.49
C ASN A 150 2.38 21.37 22.04
N LYS A 151 2.26 22.70 22.02
CA LYS A 151 1.04 23.41 22.42
C LYS A 151 -0.10 23.18 21.40
N TYR A 152 0.20 23.24 20.11
CA TYR A 152 -0.79 23.06 19.04
C TYR A 152 -1.39 21.66 19.03
N PHE A 153 -0.57 20.66 19.24
CA PHE A 153 -0.96 19.24 19.25
C PHE A 153 -1.13 18.65 20.67
N LYS A 154 -1.36 19.47 21.69
CA LYS A 154 -1.45 19.03 23.10
C LYS A 154 -2.49 17.93 23.36
N GLU A 155 -3.58 17.90 22.59
CA GLU A 155 -4.66 16.92 22.74
C GLU A 155 -4.25 15.49 22.33
N TYR A 156 -3.18 15.35 21.56
CA TYR A 156 -2.66 14.06 21.10
C TYR A 156 -1.70 13.42 22.09
N ASN A 157 -1.36 14.12 23.17
CA ASN A 157 -0.47 13.63 24.24
C ASN A 157 0.89 13.13 23.73
N HIS A 158 1.41 13.76 22.68
CA HIS A 158 2.73 13.50 22.11
C HIS A 158 3.72 14.57 22.55
N LYS A 159 4.96 14.17 22.74
CA LYS A 159 6.08 15.08 22.93
C LYS A 159 6.88 15.15 21.64
N TRP A 160 6.65 16.22 20.89
CA TRP A 160 7.37 16.50 19.65
C TRP A 160 8.73 17.12 19.97
N THR A 161 9.75 16.70 19.25
CA THR A 161 11.06 17.36 19.22
C THR A 161 11.26 17.99 17.85
N PHE A 162 11.89 19.16 17.80
CA PHE A 162 12.13 19.88 16.55
C PHE A 162 13.63 20.03 16.33
N LYS A 163 14.10 19.81 15.12
CA LYS A 163 15.48 20.03 14.68
C LYS A 163 15.45 20.73 13.33
N TYR A 164 16.22 21.80 13.24
CA TYR A 164 16.43 22.49 11.99
C TYR A 164 17.86 22.25 11.49
N MET A 165 18.00 22.12 10.16
CA MET A 165 19.29 21.99 9.46
C MET A 165 19.35 23.04 8.36
N GLN A 166 20.22 24.02 8.52
CA GLN A 166 20.45 25.07 7.53
C GLN A 166 21.40 24.61 6.43
N PHE A 167 21.09 24.99 5.19
CA PHE A 167 21.94 24.76 4.02
C PHE A 167 22.25 26.10 3.32
N LYS A 168 23.44 26.20 2.74
CA LYS A 168 23.85 27.39 2.01
C LYS A 168 23.34 27.44 0.57
N SER A 169 22.94 26.30 0.04
CA SER A 169 22.41 26.18 -1.32
C SER A 169 21.30 25.13 -1.38
N GLU A 170 20.40 25.31 -2.34
CA GLU A 170 19.38 24.30 -2.65
C GLU A 170 20.01 22.95 -3.06
N TYR A 171 21.15 23.01 -3.78
CA TYR A 171 21.88 21.80 -4.15
C TYR A 171 22.23 20.96 -2.92
N ASP A 172 22.84 21.58 -1.90
CA ASP A 172 23.23 20.88 -0.67
C ASP A 172 22.02 20.36 0.11
N LEU A 173 20.91 21.11 0.12
CA LEU A 173 19.67 20.72 0.76
C LEU A 173 19.09 19.47 0.09
N VAL A 174 18.88 19.48 -1.23
CA VAL A 174 18.30 18.38 -2.00
C VAL A 174 19.22 17.17 -1.98
N TYR A 175 20.53 17.36 -2.20
CA TYR A 175 21.52 16.28 -2.14
C TYR A 175 21.50 15.59 -0.76
N THR A 176 21.52 16.39 0.32
CA THR A 176 21.50 15.84 1.67
C THR A 176 20.19 15.11 1.97
N PHE A 177 19.05 15.67 1.55
CA PHE A 177 17.77 14.99 1.69
C PHE A 177 17.79 13.60 1.04
N LEU A 178 18.27 13.50 -0.19
CA LEU A 178 18.32 12.24 -0.93
C LEU A 178 19.33 11.25 -0.33
N ASP A 179 20.60 11.66 -0.14
CA ASP A 179 21.69 10.76 0.28
C ASP A 179 21.69 10.43 1.78
N LYS A 180 21.35 11.40 2.65
CA LYS A 180 21.45 11.21 4.10
C LYS A 180 20.14 10.77 4.75
N PHE A 181 18.99 11.09 4.12
CA PHE A 181 17.66 10.77 4.65
C PHE A 181 16.98 9.69 3.82
N VAL A 182 16.52 9.98 2.61
CA VAL A 182 15.73 9.05 1.78
C VAL A 182 16.43 7.69 1.62
N LYS A 183 17.71 7.69 1.33
CA LYS A 183 18.53 6.47 1.19
C LYS A 183 18.48 5.53 2.41
N LYS A 184 18.17 6.07 3.58
CA LYS A 184 18.12 5.32 4.84
C LYS A 184 16.70 4.97 5.28
N PHE A 185 15.70 5.53 4.62
CA PHE A 185 14.33 5.26 4.97
C PHE A 185 13.94 3.86 4.48
N PRO A 186 13.41 2.99 5.34
CA PRO A 186 12.74 1.79 4.87
C PRO A 186 11.45 2.15 4.13
N MET A 187 10.81 3.28 4.53
CA MET A 187 9.58 3.76 3.94
C MET A 187 9.39 5.26 4.08
N MET A 188 8.85 5.92 3.05
CA MET A 188 8.44 7.32 3.09
C MET A 188 7.06 7.53 2.50
N THR A 189 6.38 8.56 2.97
CA THR A 189 5.05 8.97 2.54
C THR A 189 4.85 10.48 2.77
N GLY A 190 3.83 11.03 2.17
CA GLY A 190 3.36 12.41 2.37
C GLY A 190 1.99 12.58 1.73
N TRP A 191 1.44 13.78 1.78
CA TRP A 191 0.13 14.09 1.21
C TRP A 191 0.23 14.58 -0.22
N ASN A 192 -0.30 13.84 -1.19
CA ASN A 192 -0.10 14.06 -2.62
C ASN A 192 1.39 13.98 -3.04
N PHE A 193 2.16 13.27 -2.24
CA PHE A 193 3.62 13.22 -2.27
C PHE A 193 4.18 12.77 -3.62
N ILE A 194 3.59 11.74 -4.21
CA ILE A 194 4.08 11.19 -5.47
C ILE A 194 3.85 12.16 -6.62
N ARG A 195 2.64 12.76 -6.72
CA ARG A 195 2.30 13.62 -7.84
C ARG A 195 2.89 15.03 -7.73
N PHE A 196 3.13 15.51 -6.52
CA PHE A 196 3.71 16.83 -6.30
C PHE A 196 5.15 16.74 -5.81
N ASP A 197 5.39 16.37 -4.57
CA ASP A 197 6.69 16.47 -3.91
C ASP A 197 7.77 15.66 -4.61
N TRP A 198 7.56 14.37 -4.80
CA TRP A 198 8.54 13.49 -5.43
C TRP A 198 8.79 13.86 -6.89
N THR A 199 7.74 14.16 -7.64
CA THR A 199 7.85 14.63 -9.03
C THR A 199 8.63 15.94 -9.10
N TYR A 200 8.35 16.88 -8.18
CA TYR A 200 9.07 18.14 -8.08
C TYR A 200 10.57 17.92 -7.79
N ILE A 201 10.88 17.10 -6.79
CA ILE A 201 12.25 16.75 -6.42
C ILE A 201 13.01 16.15 -7.61
N LEU A 202 12.44 15.18 -8.33
CA LEU A 202 13.06 14.56 -9.50
C LEU A 202 13.37 15.58 -10.60
N ASN A 203 12.43 16.47 -10.90
CA ASN A 203 12.62 17.49 -11.92
C ASN A 203 13.57 18.61 -11.44
N ARG A 204 13.59 18.88 -10.14
CA ARG A 204 14.56 19.79 -9.54
C ARG A 204 15.98 19.23 -9.57
N CYS A 205 16.14 17.93 -9.33
CA CYS A 205 17.43 17.22 -9.49
C CYS A 205 18.00 17.39 -10.90
N LYS A 206 17.17 17.30 -11.96
CA LYS A 206 17.64 17.54 -13.33
C LYS A 206 18.21 18.95 -13.51
N ARG A 207 17.55 19.97 -12.93
CA ARG A 207 18.04 21.36 -13.01
C ARG A 207 19.30 21.60 -12.19
N LEU A 208 19.42 20.94 -11.06
CA LEU A 208 20.57 21.04 -10.16
C LEU A 208 21.71 20.10 -10.56
N GLN A 209 21.54 19.27 -11.59
CA GLN A 209 22.49 18.24 -12.02
C GLN A 209 22.84 17.23 -10.90
N ILE A 210 21.83 16.88 -10.09
CA ILE A 210 21.92 15.84 -9.07
C ILE A 210 21.39 14.54 -9.69
N ASP A 211 22.13 13.44 -9.56
CA ASP A 211 21.64 12.13 -9.90
C ASP A 211 20.68 11.63 -8.79
N PRO A 212 19.35 11.54 -9.05
CA PRO A 212 18.40 11.14 -8.03
C PRO A 212 18.58 9.68 -7.57
N SER A 213 19.36 8.86 -8.28
CA SER A 213 19.64 7.47 -7.89
C SER A 213 20.42 7.36 -6.57
N ILE A 214 21.07 8.45 -6.12
CA ILE A 214 21.71 8.53 -4.80
C ILE A 214 20.73 8.30 -3.65
N SER A 215 19.43 8.53 -3.87
CA SER A 215 18.38 8.27 -2.89
C SER A 215 18.12 6.78 -2.63
N SER A 216 18.60 5.92 -3.51
CA SER A 216 18.50 4.47 -3.35
C SER A 216 19.71 3.89 -2.62
N PRO A 217 19.53 2.97 -1.66
CA PRO A 217 20.65 2.27 -1.04
C PRO A 217 21.50 1.45 -2.01
N VAL A 218 20.96 1.09 -3.17
CA VAL A 218 21.69 0.37 -4.24
C VAL A 218 22.03 1.25 -5.44
N GLY A 219 21.78 2.56 -5.36
CA GLY A 219 22.13 3.51 -6.40
C GLY A 219 21.30 3.37 -7.68
N LYS A 220 20.06 2.95 -7.59
CA LYS A 220 19.16 2.72 -8.73
C LYS A 220 17.75 3.20 -8.44
N LEU A 221 17.08 3.65 -9.49
CA LEU A 221 15.64 3.96 -9.46
C LEU A 221 14.85 2.87 -10.20
N ASP A 222 13.57 2.72 -9.86
CA ASP A 222 12.68 1.88 -10.65
C ASP A 222 12.45 2.49 -12.04
N GLY A 223 12.22 1.64 -13.02
CA GLY A 223 12.07 2.08 -14.42
C GLY A 223 10.68 2.63 -14.76
N ARG A 224 9.77 2.76 -13.78
CA ARG A 224 8.39 3.23 -13.99
C ARG A 224 8.19 4.64 -13.47
N ASP A 225 8.32 4.80 -12.17
CA ASP A 225 7.95 6.02 -11.44
C ASP A 225 9.18 6.74 -10.88
N ASN A 226 10.39 6.21 -11.19
CA ASN A 226 11.68 6.70 -10.71
C ASN A 226 11.75 6.76 -9.17
N PHE A 227 11.12 5.79 -8.50
CA PHE A 227 11.29 5.64 -7.05
C PHE A 227 12.65 5.00 -6.72
N PRO A 228 13.25 5.37 -5.60
CA PRO A 228 14.48 4.73 -5.17
C PRO A 228 14.22 3.25 -4.86
N LEU A 229 14.94 2.35 -5.54
CA LEU A 229 14.84 0.92 -5.26
C LEU A 229 15.16 0.64 -3.79
N HIS A 230 14.41 -0.28 -3.20
CA HIS A 230 14.49 -0.70 -1.80
C HIS A 230 14.08 0.36 -0.76
N VAL A 231 13.46 1.46 -1.19
CA VAL A 231 12.74 2.39 -0.32
C VAL A 231 11.26 2.29 -0.66
N GLY A 232 10.43 2.00 0.32
CA GLY A 232 8.98 1.99 0.12
C GLY A 232 8.46 3.42 -0.05
N VAL A 233 7.75 3.69 -1.16
CA VAL A 233 7.13 5.00 -1.42
C VAL A 233 5.64 4.81 -1.57
N ILE A 234 4.85 5.52 -0.78
CA ILE A 234 3.39 5.48 -0.81
C ILE A 234 2.85 6.91 -0.74
N ASP A 235 1.86 7.22 -1.57
CA ASP A 235 1.10 8.47 -1.45
C ASP A 235 -0.01 8.31 -0.41
N TYR A 236 0.06 9.10 0.67
CA TYR A 236 -0.94 8.96 1.73
C TYR A 236 -2.32 9.49 1.31
N MET A 237 -2.39 10.48 0.42
CA MET A 237 -3.66 10.97 -0.10
C MET A 237 -4.39 9.88 -0.91
N ASP A 238 -3.67 9.15 -1.77
CA ASP A 238 -4.23 8.03 -2.52
C ASP A 238 -4.67 6.90 -1.58
N LEU A 239 -3.87 6.62 -0.56
CA LEU A 239 -4.20 5.64 0.46
C LEU A 239 -5.48 6.04 1.22
N TYR A 240 -5.60 7.29 1.62
CA TYR A 240 -6.81 7.83 2.24
C TYR A 240 -8.02 7.73 1.31
N GLN A 241 -7.89 8.13 0.05
CA GLN A 241 -9.01 8.13 -0.90
C GLN A 241 -9.51 6.73 -1.21
N ASN A 242 -8.60 5.77 -1.42
CA ASN A 242 -8.93 4.47 -1.96
C ASN A 242 -9.15 3.39 -0.88
N TRP A 243 -8.49 3.51 0.27
CA TRP A 243 -8.46 2.47 1.29
C TRP A 243 -9.22 2.81 2.57
N ASP A 244 -9.28 4.08 2.95
CA ASP A 244 -10.03 4.46 4.13
C ASP A 244 -11.54 4.28 3.89
N ARG A 245 -12.18 3.55 4.81
CA ARG A 245 -13.63 3.26 4.81
C ARG A 245 -14.35 3.87 6.01
N THR A 246 -13.69 4.70 6.79
CA THR A 246 -14.29 5.35 7.97
C THR A 246 -15.28 6.43 7.58
N ILE A 247 -15.06 7.06 6.42
CA ILE A 247 -15.95 8.08 5.85
C ILE A 247 -16.50 7.55 4.53
N SER A 248 -17.83 7.44 4.43
CA SER A 248 -18.50 6.90 3.24
C SER A 248 -18.47 7.85 2.05
N VAL A 249 -18.53 9.16 2.31
CA VAL A 249 -18.45 10.21 1.29
C VAL A 249 -17.31 11.16 1.65
N LYS A 250 -16.33 11.25 0.78
CA LYS A 250 -15.18 12.15 0.92
C LYS A 250 -15.41 13.38 0.05
N GLU A 251 -15.81 14.47 0.66
CA GLU A 251 -16.14 15.71 -0.03
C GLU A 251 -14.90 16.40 -0.63
N SER A 252 -13.74 16.22 0.04
CA SER A 252 -12.48 16.80 -0.40
C SER A 252 -11.29 15.92 0.02
N ALA A 253 -10.24 15.92 -0.81
CA ALA A 253 -8.96 15.32 -0.51
C ALA A 253 -7.90 16.34 -0.04
N ALA A 254 -8.28 17.61 0.15
CA ALA A 254 -7.35 18.61 0.68
C ALA A 254 -6.94 18.28 2.11
N LEU A 255 -5.64 18.35 2.42
CA LEU A 255 -5.13 18.03 3.77
C LEU A 255 -5.82 18.86 4.86
N GLU A 256 -6.06 20.13 4.60
CA GLU A 256 -6.81 21.01 5.53
C GLU A 256 -8.19 20.45 5.86
N TYR A 257 -8.96 20.05 4.84
CA TYR A 257 -10.30 19.49 5.03
C TYR A 257 -10.25 18.16 5.81
N VAL A 258 -9.34 17.29 5.42
CA VAL A 258 -9.20 15.96 6.04
C VAL A 258 -8.76 16.06 7.49
N SER A 259 -7.76 16.89 7.79
CA SER A 259 -7.27 17.10 9.14
C SER A 259 -8.32 17.77 10.03
N GLN A 260 -9.03 18.80 9.54
CA GLN A 260 -10.16 19.41 10.27
C GLN A 260 -11.27 18.40 10.56
N THR A 261 -11.61 17.57 9.58
CA THR A 261 -12.68 16.57 9.73
C THR A 261 -12.30 15.48 10.73
N LEU A 262 -11.12 14.94 10.61
CA LEU A 262 -10.65 13.80 11.40
C LEU A 262 -10.05 14.21 12.75
N LEU A 263 -9.20 15.23 12.73
CA LEU A 263 -8.39 15.62 13.88
C LEU A 263 -8.98 16.80 14.64
N LYS A 264 -9.91 17.56 14.06
CA LYS A 264 -10.42 18.84 14.55
C LYS A 264 -9.33 19.93 14.67
N ILE A 265 -8.21 19.71 13.97
CA ILE A 265 -7.07 20.61 13.85
C ILE A 265 -6.72 20.69 12.38
N GLY A 266 -6.34 21.86 11.87
CA GLY A 266 -5.96 22.08 10.48
C GLY A 266 -4.55 22.64 10.32
N LYS A 267 -4.27 23.21 9.16
CA LYS A 267 -3.00 23.89 8.86
C LYS A 267 -2.85 25.17 9.66
N ILE A 268 -1.62 25.63 9.82
CA ILE A 268 -1.34 26.92 10.42
C ILE A 268 -1.86 28.04 9.52
N LYS A 269 -2.64 28.95 10.09
CA LYS A 269 -3.15 30.10 9.36
C LYS A 269 -2.13 31.23 9.32
N TYR A 270 -2.01 31.85 8.16
CA TYR A 270 -1.17 33.03 7.93
C TYR A 270 -1.92 34.06 7.08
N ASN A 271 -1.45 35.29 7.07
CA ASN A 271 -1.98 36.35 6.23
C ASN A 271 -1.14 36.47 4.94
N GLY A 272 -1.74 36.90 3.85
CA GLY A 272 -1.06 37.02 2.57
C GLY A 272 -0.88 35.66 1.85
N ASN A 273 0.14 35.55 1.04
CA ASN A 273 0.50 34.32 0.34
C ASN A 273 1.67 33.59 1.05
N ILE A 274 1.98 32.39 0.59
CA ILE A 274 3.04 31.56 1.20
C ILE A 274 4.44 32.16 0.98
N GLN A 275 4.64 32.90 -0.11
CA GLN A 275 5.91 33.57 -0.40
C GLN A 275 6.14 34.76 0.55
N ASP A 276 5.08 35.53 0.85
CA ASP A 276 5.17 36.61 1.85
C ASP A 276 5.54 36.02 3.22
N LEU A 277 4.97 34.87 3.56
CA LEU A 277 5.32 34.18 4.81
C LEU A 277 6.80 33.77 4.86
N TYR A 278 7.36 33.26 3.75
CA TYR A 278 8.77 32.92 3.65
C TYR A 278 9.66 34.15 3.87
N THR A 279 9.33 35.25 3.21
CA THR A 279 10.15 36.48 3.24
C THR A 279 10.05 37.21 4.59
N ASP A 280 8.84 37.29 5.16
CA ASP A 280 8.58 38.17 6.30
C ASP A 280 8.71 37.43 7.65
N ASP A 281 8.41 36.12 7.68
CA ASP A 281 8.43 35.31 8.92
C ASP A 281 8.84 33.86 8.63
N PHE A 282 10.11 33.68 8.37
CA PHE A 282 10.68 32.35 8.09
C PHE A 282 10.52 31.36 9.26
N GLU A 283 10.50 31.84 10.51
CA GLU A 283 10.21 30.99 11.67
C GLU A 283 8.83 30.35 11.55
N LYS A 284 7.84 31.14 11.20
CA LYS A 284 6.47 30.67 11.00
C LYS A 284 6.32 29.80 9.74
N TYR A 285 7.09 30.12 8.69
CA TYR A 285 7.14 29.30 7.45
C TYR A 285 7.68 27.88 7.75
N ALA A 286 8.79 27.77 8.45
CA ALA A 286 9.35 26.48 8.86
C ALA A 286 8.41 25.71 9.81
N TYR A 287 7.71 26.42 10.69
CA TYR A 287 6.68 25.86 11.53
C TYR A 287 5.47 25.36 10.72
N TYR A 288 5.05 26.10 9.70
CA TYR A 288 3.97 25.70 8.79
C TYR A 288 4.31 24.38 8.08
N ASN A 289 5.46 24.28 7.44
CA ASN A 289 5.90 23.05 6.77
C ASN A 289 6.01 21.86 7.74
N ALA A 290 6.52 22.09 8.95
CA ALA A 290 6.56 21.06 10.00
C ALA A 290 5.16 20.55 10.39
N VAL A 291 4.18 21.45 10.51
CA VAL A 291 2.79 21.09 10.86
C VAL A 291 2.14 20.28 9.76
N ASP A 292 2.38 20.59 8.50
CA ASP A 292 1.78 19.84 7.38
C ASP A 292 2.20 18.37 7.42
N SER A 293 3.47 18.06 7.61
CA SER A 293 3.93 16.67 7.80
C SER A 293 3.38 16.01 9.06
N ILE A 294 3.24 16.75 10.18
CA ILE A 294 2.66 16.23 11.43
C ILE A 294 1.18 15.89 11.24
N LEU A 295 0.44 16.69 10.48
CA LEU A 295 -0.98 16.42 10.20
C LEU A 295 -1.15 15.09 9.49
N VAL A 296 -0.32 14.78 8.50
CA VAL A 296 -0.35 13.47 7.80
C VAL A 296 -0.02 12.34 8.76
N TYR A 297 0.99 12.49 9.61
CA TYR A 297 1.33 11.52 10.65
C TYR A 297 0.14 11.25 11.59
N LEU A 298 -0.54 12.30 12.08
CA LEU A 298 -1.67 12.17 13.00
C LEU A 298 -2.92 11.60 12.32
N VAL A 299 -3.13 11.89 11.04
CA VAL A 299 -4.19 11.26 10.23
C VAL A 299 -3.94 9.77 10.16
N ASP A 300 -2.70 9.32 9.87
CA ASP A 300 -2.37 7.90 9.86
C ASP A 300 -2.48 7.27 11.25
N GLU A 301 -2.01 7.95 12.29
CA GLU A 301 -2.14 7.44 13.65
C GLU A 301 -3.60 7.20 14.04
N LYS A 302 -4.53 8.04 13.57
CA LYS A 302 -5.97 7.88 13.78
C LYS A 302 -6.60 6.79 12.95
N LEU A 303 -6.28 6.73 11.66
CA LEU A 303 -6.89 5.81 10.71
C LEU A 303 -6.23 4.43 10.71
N LYS A 304 -4.94 4.34 11.06
CA LYS A 304 -4.12 3.11 11.00
C LYS A 304 -4.05 2.51 9.60
N THR A 305 -4.18 3.34 8.57
CA THR A 305 -4.28 2.86 7.18
C THR A 305 -2.95 2.31 6.70
N MET A 306 -1.83 2.98 7.02
CA MET A 306 -0.50 2.49 6.71
C MET A 306 -0.22 1.15 7.40
N GLN A 307 -0.53 1.03 8.69
CA GLN A 307 -0.37 -0.23 9.43
C GLN A 307 -1.20 -1.36 8.80
N THR A 308 -2.41 -1.06 8.35
CA THR A 308 -3.28 -2.04 7.67
C THR A 308 -2.65 -2.50 6.35
N LEU A 309 -2.14 -1.57 5.54
CA LEU A 309 -1.48 -1.89 4.27
C LEU A 309 -0.22 -2.73 4.49
N LEU A 310 0.62 -2.36 5.45
CA LEU A 310 1.82 -3.11 5.84
C LEU A 310 1.47 -4.54 6.28
N THR A 311 0.44 -4.67 7.11
CA THR A 311 -0.03 -5.99 7.56
C THR A 311 -0.49 -6.86 6.38
N LEU A 312 -1.24 -6.29 5.44
CA LEU A 312 -1.68 -7.00 4.22
C LEU A 312 -0.49 -7.40 3.34
N ALA A 313 0.48 -6.51 3.14
CA ALA A 313 1.70 -6.80 2.40
C ALA A 313 2.45 -8.00 3.03
N ASN A 314 2.58 -8.02 4.36
CA ASN A 314 3.24 -9.09 5.07
C ASN A 314 2.49 -10.43 4.98
N ILE A 315 1.17 -10.43 5.19
CA ILE A 315 0.33 -11.63 5.04
C ILE A 315 0.44 -12.19 3.61
N CYS A 316 0.41 -11.32 2.62
CA CYS A 316 0.49 -11.70 1.21
C CYS A 316 1.92 -11.93 0.72
N LYS A 317 2.94 -11.61 1.52
CA LYS A 317 4.36 -11.72 1.16
C LYS A 317 4.70 -11.00 -0.15
N ILE A 318 4.27 -9.78 -0.25
CA ILE A 318 4.50 -8.90 -1.41
C ILE A 318 5.10 -7.57 -0.94
N PRO A 319 5.84 -6.86 -1.80
CA PRO A 319 6.26 -5.49 -1.52
C PRO A 319 5.08 -4.58 -1.21
N ILE A 320 5.31 -3.60 -0.33
CA ILE A 320 4.22 -2.75 0.17
C ILE A 320 3.50 -1.97 -0.93
N TYR A 321 4.23 -1.43 -1.90
CA TYR A 321 3.62 -0.68 -3.01
C TYR A 321 2.68 -1.56 -3.87
N LYS A 322 2.89 -2.88 -3.88
CA LYS A 322 1.99 -3.84 -4.52
C LYS A 322 0.74 -4.14 -3.69
N ALA A 323 0.79 -3.94 -2.39
CA ALA A 323 -0.34 -4.20 -1.49
C ALA A 323 -1.49 -3.17 -1.64
N ALA A 324 -1.25 -2.05 -2.31
CA ALA A 324 -2.32 -1.12 -2.68
C ALA A 324 -3.27 -1.69 -3.74
N SER A 325 -2.88 -2.75 -4.46
CA SER A 325 -3.71 -3.42 -5.47
C SER A 325 -4.45 -4.65 -4.91
N PRO A 326 -5.79 -4.63 -4.82
CA PRO A 326 -6.58 -5.80 -4.41
C PRO A 326 -6.36 -7.02 -5.30
N VAL A 327 -6.08 -6.81 -6.59
CA VAL A 327 -5.79 -7.88 -7.55
C VAL A 327 -4.48 -8.57 -7.17
N THR A 328 -3.42 -7.82 -6.91
CA THR A 328 -2.11 -8.38 -6.54
C THR A 328 -2.16 -9.13 -5.21
N ILE A 329 -2.91 -8.60 -4.22
CA ILE A 329 -3.17 -9.29 -2.94
C ILE A 329 -3.81 -10.67 -3.21
N THR A 330 -4.87 -10.69 -4.02
CA THR A 330 -5.61 -11.92 -4.32
C THR A 330 -4.74 -12.91 -5.07
N GLU A 331 -4.03 -12.47 -6.11
CA GLU A 331 -3.14 -13.31 -6.90
C GLU A 331 -2.04 -13.96 -6.05
N SER A 332 -1.34 -13.16 -5.23
CA SER A 332 -0.28 -13.69 -4.35
C SER A 332 -0.82 -14.72 -3.36
N LEU A 333 -1.96 -14.42 -2.74
CA LEU A 333 -2.60 -15.32 -1.78
C LEU A 333 -2.99 -16.65 -2.43
N LEU A 334 -3.61 -16.59 -3.61
CA LEU A 334 -4.08 -17.78 -4.33
C LEU A 334 -2.91 -18.56 -4.92
N ALA A 335 -1.90 -17.91 -5.53
CA ALA A 335 -0.73 -18.59 -6.07
C ALA A 335 -0.04 -19.47 -5.01
N ARG A 336 0.17 -18.95 -3.80
CA ARG A 336 0.77 -19.70 -2.71
C ARG A 336 -0.12 -20.81 -2.16
N LYS A 337 -1.44 -20.61 -2.17
CA LYS A 337 -2.37 -21.69 -1.79
C LYS A 337 -2.41 -22.81 -2.83
N PHE A 338 -2.39 -22.45 -4.12
CA PHE A 338 -2.29 -23.43 -5.21
C PHE A 338 -0.99 -24.25 -5.09
N LEU A 339 0.15 -23.60 -4.82
CA LEU A 339 1.42 -24.30 -4.66
C LEU A 339 1.35 -25.36 -3.55
N LYS A 340 0.72 -25.05 -2.40
CA LYS A 340 0.50 -26.02 -1.31
C LYS A 340 -0.39 -27.22 -1.70
N MET A 341 -1.18 -27.07 -2.75
CA MET A 341 -2.01 -28.14 -3.30
C MET A 341 -1.32 -28.90 -4.47
N GLY A 342 -0.03 -28.66 -4.70
CA GLY A 342 0.69 -29.24 -5.84
C GLY A 342 0.28 -28.60 -7.18
N LYS A 343 -0.21 -27.37 -7.16
CA LYS A 343 -0.63 -26.64 -8.36
C LYS A 343 0.13 -25.33 -8.50
N VAL A 344 0.28 -24.86 -9.73
CA VAL A 344 0.92 -23.57 -10.03
C VAL A 344 0.05 -22.74 -11.00
N LEU A 345 0.34 -21.45 -11.07
CA LEU A 345 -0.21 -20.57 -12.09
C LEU A 345 0.82 -20.49 -13.24
N GLY A 346 0.56 -21.17 -14.35
CA GLY A 346 1.42 -21.16 -15.52
C GLY A 346 1.32 -19.87 -16.33
N LYS A 347 2.27 -19.66 -17.26
CA LYS A 347 2.39 -18.44 -18.06
C LYS A 347 1.16 -18.11 -18.90
N ASP A 348 0.48 -19.14 -19.44
CA ASP A 348 -0.63 -18.95 -20.39
C ASP A 348 -1.96 -18.52 -19.76
N PHE A 349 -1.99 -18.30 -18.45
CA PHE A 349 -3.18 -17.84 -17.75
C PHE A 349 -3.72 -16.47 -18.26
N ASN A 350 -2.86 -15.66 -18.90
CA ASN A 350 -3.21 -14.33 -19.39
C ASN A 350 -3.10 -14.15 -20.92
N ASP A 351 -2.50 -15.08 -21.66
CA ASP A 351 -2.20 -14.87 -23.09
C ASP A 351 -3.40 -15.06 -24.03
N ASN A 352 -4.49 -15.66 -23.57
CA ASN A 352 -5.69 -15.90 -24.39
C ASN A 352 -6.82 -14.88 -24.18
N ARG A 353 -6.56 -13.76 -23.54
CA ARG A 353 -7.46 -12.62 -23.60
C ARG A 353 -7.20 -11.81 -24.88
N GLU A 354 -7.47 -12.40 -26.04
CA GLU A 354 -7.80 -11.59 -27.21
C GLU A 354 -8.93 -10.66 -26.82
N GLY A 355 -8.67 -9.35 -26.95
CA GLY A 355 -9.48 -8.24 -26.52
C GLY A 355 -10.94 -8.29 -26.97
N LYS A 356 -11.73 -9.05 -26.27
CA LYS A 356 -13.15 -8.78 -26.17
C LYS A 356 -13.33 -8.00 -24.87
N ASP A 357 -13.47 -6.69 -25.01
CA ASP A 357 -14.11 -5.85 -24.02
C ASP A 357 -15.52 -6.41 -23.76
N THR A 358 -15.60 -7.47 -22.98
CA THR A 358 -16.86 -7.94 -22.45
C THR A 358 -17.22 -6.99 -21.30
N GLN A 359 -17.92 -5.91 -21.65
CA GLN A 359 -18.61 -5.12 -20.63
C GLN A 359 -19.56 -6.05 -19.90
N TYR A 360 -19.22 -6.36 -18.67
CA TYR A 360 -20.13 -7.07 -17.79
C TYR A 360 -21.28 -6.14 -17.40
N VAL A 361 -22.51 -6.58 -17.63
CA VAL A 361 -23.70 -5.89 -17.15
C VAL A 361 -23.59 -5.79 -15.62
N GLY A 362 -23.60 -4.57 -15.09
CA GLY A 362 -23.56 -4.32 -13.65
C GLY A 362 -24.78 -4.86 -12.92
N ALA A 363 -24.79 -4.80 -11.59
CA ALA A 363 -25.92 -5.18 -10.78
C ALA A 363 -27.16 -4.33 -11.11
N TYR A 364 -28.35 -4.94 -11.01
CA TYR A 364 -29.60 -4.20 -11.14
C TYR A 364 -29.73 -3.19 -9.97
N VAL A 365 -29.89 -1.92 -10.32
CA VAL A 365 -30.17 -0.84 -9.36
C VAL A 365 -31.54 -0.27 -9.70
N LYS A 366 -32.50 -0.46 -8.81
CA LYS A 366 -33.82 0.13 -8.95
C LYS A 366 -33.74 1.64 -8.66
N ALA A 367 -34.32 2.45 -9.53
CA ALA A 367 -34.42 3.87 -9.28
C ALA A 367 -35.22 4.14 -8.00
N PRO A 368 -34.77 5.07 -7.14
CA PRO A 368 -35.51 5.40 -5.92
C PRO A 368 -36.85 6.08 -6.25
N VAL A 369 -37.84 5.79 -5.45
CA VAL A 369 -39.10 6.54 -5.48
C VAL A 369 -38.87 7.84 -4.69
N ILE A 370 -38.93 8.96 -5.39
CA ILE A 370 -38.69 10.27 -4.77
C ILE A 370 -39.89 10.62 -3.87
N GLY A 371 -39.60 11.03 -2.64
CA GLY A 371 -40.63 11.44 -1.67
C GLY A 371 -40.26 11.11 -0.24
N MET A 372 -41.16 11.46 0.67
CA MET A 372 -41.03 11.13 2.09
C MET A 372 -41.74 9.79 2.35
N HIS A 373 -41.00 8.81 2.84
CA HIS A 373 -41.50 7.48 3.13
C HIS A 373 -41.55 7.24 4.65
N LYS A 374 -42.68 6.67 5.15
CA LYS A 374 -42.83 6.28 6.54
C LYS A 374 -42.55 4.79 6.70
N ALA A 375 -42.13 4.38 7.89
CA ALA A 375 -41.90 2.98 8.25
C ALA A 375 -40.92 2.24 7.28
N VAL A 376 -39.78 2.85 6.97
CA VAL A 376 -38.76 2.26 6.09
C VAL A 376 -37.94 1.25 6.87
N ALA A 377 -37.78 0.03 6.32
CA ALA A 377 -36.86 -0.99 6.83
C ALA A 377 -35.76 -1.24 5.79
N ALA A 378 -34.52 -1.23 6.23
CA ALA A 378 -33.35 -1.53 5.39
C ALA A 378 -32.86 -2.94 5.72
N PHE A 379 -32.63 -3.75 4.68
CA PHE A 379 -32.07 -5.10 4.80
C PHE A 379 -30.77 -5.17 4.00
N ASP A 380 -29.75 -5.80 4.56
CA ASP A 380 -28.47 -6.06 3.92
C ASP A 380 -28.06 -7.52 4.07
N PHE A 381 -27.51 -8.10 3.00
CA PHE A 381 -26.97 -9.45 3.02
C PHE A 381 -25.54 -9.45 3.53
N ALA A 382 -25.30 -10.09 4.65
CA ALA A 382 -23.96 -10.21 5.22
C ALA A 382 -23.00 -10.89 4.24
N SER A 383 -22.01 -10.11 3.73
CA SER A 383 -20.98 -10.59 2.79
C SER A 383 -21.57 -11.29 1.55
N LEU A 384 -22.49 -10.64 0.85
CA LEU A 384 -23.29 -11.22 -0.25
C LEU A 384 -22.41 -11.96 -1.29
N TYR A 385 -21.42 -11.30 -1.92
CA TYR A 385 -20.58 -11.93 -2.94
C TYR A 385 -19.80 -13.14 -2.41
N PRO A 386 -19.06 -13.04 -1.30
CA PRO A 386 -18.39 -14.20 -0.70
C PRO A 386 -19.35 -15.36 -0.38
N SER A 387 -20.58 -15.07 0.06
CA SER A 387 -21.58 -16.08 0.37
C SER A 387 -22.06 -16.81 -0.88
N ILE A 388 -22.35 -16.08 -1.96
CA ILE A 388 -22.70 -16.65 -3.25
C ILE A 388 -21.55 -17.50 -3.82
N MET A 389 -20.33 -17.00 -3.77
CA MET A 389 -19.17 -17.76 -4.25
C MET A 389 -18.98 -19.07 -3.49
N ARG A 390 -19.18 -19.07 -2.19
CA ARG A 390 -19.12 -20.28 -1.37
C ARG A 390 -20.29 -21.24 -1.62
N GLN A 391 -21.50 -20.72 -1.79
CA GLN A 391 -22.72 -21.51 -2.03
C GLN A 391 -22.64 -22.28 -3.34
N TYR A 392 -22.25 -21.62 -4.41
CA TYR A 392 -22.16 -22.22 -5.74
C TYR A 392 -20.74 -22.76 -6.06
N ASN A 393 -19.82 -22.71 -5.10
CA ASN A 393 -18.43 -23.13 -5.28
C ASN A 393 -17.75 -22.45 -6.47
N ILE A 394 -18.01 -21.16 -6.66
CA ILE A 394 -17.50 -20.36 -7.78
C ILE A 394 -15.97 -20.20 -7.63
N SER A 395 -15.23 -20.91 -8.47
CA SER A 395 -13.78 -20.87 -8.51
C SER A 395 -13.28 -21.36 -9.87
N PRO A 396 -12.13 -20.87 -10.35
CA PRO A 396 -11.56 -21.39 -11.59
C PRO A 396 -11.35 -22.91 -11.58
N ASP A 397 -10.87 -23.46 -10.48
CA ASP A 397 -10.55 -24.90 -10.32
C ASP A 397 -11.78 -25.79 -10.10
N SER A 398 -12.96 -25.24 -9.93
CA SER A 398 -14.23 -25.96 -9.83
C SER A 398 -15.12 -25.77 -11.05
N PHE A 399 -14.80 -24.82 -11.94
CA PHE A 399 -15.60 -24.58 -13.15
C PHE A 399 -15.56 -25.78 -14.10
N VAL A 400 -16.72 -26.29 -14.48
CA VAL A 400 -16.85 -27.43 -15.39
C VAL A 400 -17.23 -26.97 -16.79
N ARG A 401 -18.34 -26.25 -16.92
CA ARG A 401 -18.86 -25.75 -18.21
C ARG A 401 -19.96 -24.71 -18.00
N LYS A 402 -20.42 -24.13 -19.09
CA LYS A 402 -21.59 -23.28 -19.12
C LYS A 402 -22.72 -23.97 -19.90
N VAL A 403 -23.93 -23.95 -19.39
CA VAL A 403 -25.12 -24.49 -20.02
C VAL A 403 -26.17 -23.40 -20.20
N THR A 404 -27.17 -23.66 -21.10
CA THR A 404 -28.31 -22.75 -21.20
C THR A 404 -29.21 -22.86 -19.99
N SER A 405 -29.96 -21.79 -19.67
CA SER A 405 -30.85 -21.73 -18.51
C SER A 405 -31.84 -22.89 -18.44
N ASP A 406 -32.32 -23.37 -19.60
CA ASP A 406 -33.28 -24.45 -19.69
C ASP A 406 -32.72 -25.81 -19.28
N LYS A 407 -31.41 -26.00 -19.46
CA LYS A 407 -30.67 -27.21 -19.05
C LYS A 407 -30.11 -27.14 -17.65
N ALA A 408 -30.12 -25.95 -17.03
CA ALA A 408 -29.48 -25.74 -15.74
C ALA A 408 -30.01 -26.68 -14.63
N LYS A 409 -31.34 -26.90 -14.56
CA LYS A 409 -31.94 -27.80 -13.58
C LYS A 409 -31.59 -29.26 -13.76
N GLN A 410 -31.30 -29.71 -15.01
CA GLN A 410 -30.89 -31.07 -15.31
C GLN A 410 -29.45 -31.36 -14.97
N GLU A 411 -28.63 -30.34 -14.89
CA GLU A 411 -27.19 -30.44 -14.59
C GLU A 411 -26.89 -30.44 -13.10
N GLU A 412 -27.83 -29.98 -12.28
CA GLU A 412 -27.65 -29.99 -10.83
C GLU A 412 -27.85 -31.41 -10.30
N ASN A 413 -26.83 -31.98 -9.71
CA ASN A 413 -26.80 -33.35 -9.19
C ASN A 413 -25.88 -33.48 -7.98
N SER A 414 -25.53 -34.70 -7.58
CA SER A 414 -24.62 -34.98 -6.46
C SER A 414 -23.23 -34.37 -6.66
N ASP A 415 -22.76 -34.23 -7.88
CA ASP A 415 -21.39 -33.84 -8.21
C ASP A 415 -21.26 -32.38 -8.66
N ASN A 416 -22.36 -31.79 -9.11
CA ASN A 416 -22.40 -30.46 -9.70
C ASN A 416 -23.34 -29.50 -8.99
N LEU A 417 -22.92 -28.23 -8.95
CA LEU A 417 -23.73 -27.07 -8.60
C LEU A 417 -23.91 -26.19 -9.83
N VAL A 418 -25.10 -25.64 -10.00
CA VAL A 418 -25.40 -24.78 -11.14
C VAL A 418 -25.77 -23.37 -10.67
N ALA A 419 -24.99 -22.38 -11.10
CA ALA A 419 -25.30 -20.99 -10.85
C ALA A 419 -26.43 -20.48 -11.75
N VAL A 420 -27.11 -19.43 -11.34
CA VAL A 420 -28.28 -18.84 -12.03
C VAL A 420 -28.00 -18.49 -13.50
N ASN A 421 -26.76 -18.12 -13.81
CA ASN A 421 -26.32 -17.80 -15.17
C ASN A 421 -25.97 -19.03 -16.04
N GLY A 422 -26.27 -20.25 -15.56
CA GLY A 422 -25.98 -21.51 -16.25
C GLY A 422 -24.54 -22.00 -16.12
N SER A 423 -23.70 -21.38 -15.30
CA SER A 423 -22.35 -21.88 -15.01
C SER A 423 -22.42 -23.07 -14.07
N VAL A 424 -21.76 -24.17 -14.46
CA VAL A 424 -21.70 -25.43 -13.72
C VAL A 424 -20.36 -25.53 -12.99
N TYR A 425 -20.41 -25.83 -11.70
CA TYR A 425 -19.24 -25.97 -10.82
C TYR A 425 -19.27 -27.32 -10.13
N ALA A 426 -18.12 -27.97 -10.02
CA ALA A 426 -17.99 -29.20 -9.24
C ALA A 426 -18.28 -28.95 -7.74
N ARG A 427 -18.89 -29.92 -7.04
CA ARG A 427 -19.18 -29.82 -5.60
C ARG A 427 -17.94 -30.01 -4.73
N LYS A 428 -16.89 -30.65 -5.25
CA LYS A 428 -15.60 -30.79 -4.55
C LYS A 428 -15.08 -29.40 -4.15
N ASP A 429 -14.67 -29.26 -2.91
CA ASP A 429 -14.21 -27.97 -2.38
C ASP A 429 -13.10 -27.36 -3.23
N SER A 430 -13.33 -26.12 -3.65
CA SER A 430 -12.42 -25.33 -4.46
C SER A 430 -11.53 -24.41 -3.59
N ILE A 431 -10.49 -23.87 -4.22
CA ILE A 431 -9.54 -22.99 -3.53
C ILE A 431 -10.21 -21.69 -3.04
N LEU A 432 -11.10 -21.08 -3.85
CA LEU A 432 -11.79 -19.86 -3.43
C LEU A 432 -12.80 -20.15 -2.31
N LYS A 433 -13.56 -21.24 -2.40
CA LYS A 433 -14.51 -21.62 -1.35
C LYS A 433 -13.82 -21.81 -0.01
N THR A 434 -12.72 -22.59 0.02
CA THR A 434 -11.96 -22.84 1.25
C THR A 434 -11.29 -21.58 1.78
N THR A 435 -10.67 -20.79 0.90
CA THR A 435 -10.04 -19.52 1.27
C THR A 435 -11.03 -18.52 1.85
N LEU A 436 -12.18 -18.34 1.20
CA LEU A 436 -13.23 -17.44 1.69
C LEU A 436 -13.84 -17.93 3.01
N ALA A 437 -13.97 -19.25 3.20
CA ALA A 437 -14.45 -19.81 4.47
C ALA A 437 -13.46 -19.52 5.62
N GLU A 438 -12.15 -19.73 5.40
CA GLU A 438 -11.11 -19.43 6.38
C GLU A 438 -11.09 -17.93 6.73
N LEU A 439 -11.05 -17.05 5.72
CA LEU A 439 -11.01 -15.59 5.92
C LEU A 439 -12.26 -15.09 6.62
N TYR A 440 -13.43 -15.63 6.29
CA TYR A 440 -14.70 -15.28 6.94
C TYR A 440 -14.71 -15.70 8.41
N SER A 441 -14.22 -16.91 8.71
CA SER A 441 -14.08 -17.40 10.08
C SER A 441 -13.15 -16.54 10.91
N GLN A 442 -11.96 -16.25 10.39
CA GLN A 442 -10.98 -15.35 11.03
C GLN A 442 -11.57 -13.94 11.26
N ARG A 443 -12.22 -13.37 10.24
CA ARG A 443 -12.89 -12.07 10.38
C ARG A 443 -13.91 -12.07 11.51
N LYS A 444 -14.72 -13.12 11.62
CA LYS A 444 -15.73 -13.25 12.69
C LYS A 444 -15.08 -13.32 14.06
N GLU A 445 -14.01 -14.11 14.20
CA GLU A 445 -13.24 -14.22 15.43
C GLU A 445 -12.61 -12.90 15.84
N TYR A 446 -11.88 -12.21 14.92
CA TYR A 446 -11.26 -10.93 15.21
C TYR A 446 -12.26 -9.82 15.50
N LYS A 447 -13.42 -9.84 14.84
CA LYS A 447 -14.51 -8.90 15.14
C LYS A 447 -15.04 -9.09 16.56
N ALA A 448 -15.21 -10.33 17.02
CA ALA A 448 -15.62 -10.64 18.38
C ALA A 448 -14.56 -10.19 19.41
N LYS A 449 -13.28 -10.48 19.17
CA LYS A 449 -12.16 -10.03 20.01
C LYS A 449 -12.10 -8.49 20.07
N SER A 450 -12.21 -7.81 18.93
CA SER A 450 -12.23 -6.34 18.88
C SER A 450 -13.37 -5.74 19.69
N PHE A 451 -14.55 -6.35 19.63
CA PHE A 451 -15.69 -5.92 20.44
C PHE A 451 -15.42 -6.08 21.94
N GLN A 452 -14.87 -7.22 22.37
CA GLN A 452 -14.50 -7.46 23.76
C GLN A 452 -13.47 -6.43 24.27
N TYR A 453 -12.43 -6.14 23.48
CA TYR A 453 -11.42 -5.13 23.85
C TYR A 453 -12.00 -3.71 23.93
N ARG A 454 -12.94 -3.34 23.05
CA ARG A 454 -13.64 -2.05 23.14
C ARG A 454 -14.45 -1.94 24.43
N MET A 455 -15.23 -2.96 24.76
CA MET A 455 -16.00 -3.01 26.00
C MET A 455 -15.11 -2.88 27.24
N LEU A 456 -13.95 -3.55 27.24
CA LEU A 456 -12.98 -3.44 28.32
C LEU A 456 -12.37 -2.04 28.41
N ALA A 457 -11.97 -1.44 27.28
CA ALA A 457 -11.44 -0.10 27.22
C ALA A 457 -12.44 0.95 27.73
N ASP A 458 -13.72 0.82 27.33
CA ASP A 458 -14.79 1.72 27.79
C ASP A 458 -15.05 1.57 29.30
N ALA A 459 -15.01 0.34 29.82
CA ALA A 459 -15.14 0.10 31.27
C ALA A 459 -13.99 0.72 32.07
N VAL A 460 -12.74 0.55 31.59
CA VAL A 460 -11.55 1.17 32.21
C VAL A 460 -11.65 2.69 32.16
N LYS A 461 -12.04 3.27 31.01
CA LYS A 461 -12.21 4.71 30.85
C LYS A 461 -13.29 5.28 31.78
N THR A 462 -14.39 4.56 31.97
CA THR A 462 -15.44 4.94 32.90
C THR A 462 -14.94 4.92 34.34
N ARG A 463 -14.20 3.87 34.72
CA ARG A 463 -13.62 3.73 36.04
C ARG A 463 -12.58 4.81 36.37
N LEU A 464 -11.78 5.22 35.40
CA LEU A 464 -10.80 6.31 35.53
C LEU A 464 -11.47 7.70 35.68
N LYS A 465 -12.71 7.86 35.22
CA LYS A 465 -13.46 9.12 35.41
C LYS A 465 -14.15 9.21 36.76
N THR A 466 -14.23 8.12 37.50
CA THR A 466 -14.85 8.02 38.84
C THR A 466 -13.82 8.04 39.97
N ILE A 467 -12.54 8.05 39.68
CA ILE A 467 -11.42 8.32 40.56
C ILE A 467 -10.96 9.77 40.38
#